data_85b9a6602482cb54e0505bb34e5d89cd
#
_entry.id   85b9a6602482cb54e0505bb34e5d89cd
#
_cell.length_a   1.000
_cell.length_b   1.000
_cell.length_c   1.000
_cell.angle_alpha   90.00
_cell.angle_beta   90.00
_cell.angle_gamma   90.00
#
_symmetry.space_group_name_H-M   'P 1'
#
loop_
_entity.id
_entity.type
_entity.pdbx_description
1 polymer ?
#
loop_
_entity_poly.entity_id
_entity_poly.type
_entity_poly.pdbx_seq_one_letter_code
_entity_poly.pdbx_strand_id
1 'polypeptide(L)'
;MAIVAGVCSAIATASAHAESLAVRNCTWCHGAAAQGYTPAPSLAGQRYQYLKNQLANFHARTRDNPFSKQYMWGAAENLSAQTARDLASYFSTLPRRAANDGDRELTGIGKTIYQEGKPEANIVACVVCHGPNAEGVGQIPRLGGLAYTYLKRRLEQWAEGYHAAAGPPMPDISGKLSPEQIEALASYLSFIP
;
A
#
# COMPACT_ATOMS: atom_id res chain seq x y z
N MET A 1 29.35 43.18 -41.95
CA MET A 1 28.84 43.08 -40.54
C MET A 1 28.10 41.80 -40.36
N ALA A 2 28.70 40.83 -39.69
CA ALA A 2 28.10 39.55 -39.42
C ALA A 2 27.63 39.55 -37.96
N ILE A 3 26.31 39.35 -37.72
CA ILE A 3 25.71 39.25 -36.40
C ILE A 3 25.80 37.80 -35.96
N VAL A 4 26.61 37.49 -34.95
CA VAL A 4 26.67 36.19 -34.28
C VAL A 4 25.58 36.16 -33.23
N ALA A 5 24.49 35.41 -33.48
CA ALA A 5 23.46 35.15 -32.49
C ALA A 5 23.96 34.09 -31.50
N GLY A 6 24.26 34.51 -30.28
CA GLY A 6 24.60 33.62 -29.18
C GLY A 6 23.39 32.82 -28.70
N VAL A 7 23.40 31.49 -28.84
CA VAL A 7 22.44 30.58 -28.26
C VAL A 7 22.77 30.43 -26.78
N CYS A 8 21.94 31.07 -25.93
CA CYS A 8 22.03 30.89 -24.48
C CYS A 8 21.32 29.57 -24.12
N SER A 9 22.10 28.48 -23.97
CA SER A 9 21.59 27.21 -23.45
C SER A 9 21.29 27.38 -21.95
N ALA A 10 20.00 27.47 -21.64
CA ALA A 10 19.54 27.38 -20.26
C ALA A 10 19.77 25.94 -19.75
N ILE A 11 20.80 25.73 -18.97
CA ILE A 11 20.99 24.50 -18.21
C ILE A 11 19.94 24.51 -17.12
N ALA A 12 18.89 23.70 -17.31
CA ALA A 12 17.91 23.43 -16.26
C ALA A 12 18.63 22.63 -15.16
N THR A 13 19.04 23.31 -14.10
CA THR A 13 19.52 22.67 -12.87
C THR A 13 18.32 21.95 -12.25
N ALA A 14 18.23 20.64 -12.45
CA ALA A 14 17.37 19.80 -11.66
C ALA A 14 17.79 19.97 -10.19
N SER A 15 17.02 20.73 -9.43
CA SER A 15 17.18 20.82 -7.98
C SER A 15 16.97 19.42 -7.43
N ALA A 16 18.04 18.72 -7.09
CA ALA A 16 17.97 17.54 -6.26
C ALA A 16 17.41 18.01 -4.91
N HIS A 17 16.11 17.87 -4.73
CA HIS A 17 15.49 18.12 -3.43
C HIS A 17 16.07 17.06 -2.49
N ALA A 18 16.91 17.49 -1.56
CA ALA A 18 17.41 16.63 -0.51
C ALA A 18 16.17 16.00 0.16
N GLU A 19 16.09 14.69 0.10
CA GLU A 19 15.00 13.93 0.68
C GLU A 19 14.84 14.31 2.16
N SER A 20 13.64 14.66 2.59
CA SER A 20 13.44 15.10 3.97
C SER A 20 13.85 14.01 4.95
N LEU A 21 14.32 14.38 6.14
CA LEU A 21 14.70 13.42 7.19
C LEU A 21 13.54 12.46 7.50
N ALA A 22 12.31 12.94 7.47
CA ALA A 22 11.12 12.11 7.70
C ALA A 22 10.96 11.05 6.61
N VAL A 23 11.18 11.38 5.32
CA VAL A 23 11.15 10.41 4.22
C VAL A 23 12.27 9.37 4.40
N ARG A 24 13.49 9.80 4.68
CA ARG A 24 14.64 8.89 4.91
C ARG A 24 14.39 7.90 6.04
N ASN A 25 13.77 8.33 7.14
CA ASN A 25 13.41 7.45 8.25
C ASN A 25 12.41 6.36 7.81
N CYS A 26 11.44 6.70 6.97
CA CYS A 26 10.49 5.73 6.44
C CYS A 26 11.15 4.76 5.45
N THR A 27 11.96 5.28 4.54
CA THR A 27 12.62 4.49 3.48
C THR A 27 13.66 3.52 4.01
N TRP A 28 14.17 3.74 5.22
CA TRP A 28 15.05 2.79 5.91
C TRP A 28 14.43 1.39 6.01
N CYS A 29 13.14 1.29 6.37
CA CYS A 29 12.42 0.03 6.48
C CYS A 29 11.56 -0.28 5.25
N HIS A 30 11.05 0.74 4.57
CA HIS A 30 10.17 0.57 3.41
C HIS A 30 10.89 0.55 2.07
N GLY A 31 12.22 0.61 2.06
CA GLY A 31 13.06 0.60 0.86
C GLY A 31 13.29 1.98 0.25
N ALA A 32 14.45 2.18 -0.38
CA ALA A 32 14.86 3.47 -0.94
C ALA A 32 13.87 4.04 -1.98
N ALA A 33 13.21 3.18 -2.74
CA ALA A 33 12.12 3.55 -3.66
C ALA A 33 10.72 3.31 -3.03
N ALA A 34 10.64 3.15 -1.71
CA ALA A 34 9.44 2.81 -0.97
C ALA A 34 8.70 1.57 -1.50
N GLN A 35 9.44 0.63 -2.11
CA GLN A 35 8.92 -0.59 -2.72
C GLN A 35 8.51 -1.66 -1.70
N GLY A 36 8.94 -1.49 -0.45
CA GLY A 36 8.70 -2.46 0.63
C GLY A 36 9.75 -3.57 0.68
N TYR A 37 9.78 -4.23 1.83
CA TYR A 37 10.46 -5.50 2.10
C TYR A 37 9.57 -6.28 3.07
N THR A 38 9.80 -7.58 3.22
CA THR A 38 9.15 -8.31 4.31
C THR A 38 9.81 -7.93 5.66
N PRO A 39 9.06 -7.46 6.66
CA PRO A 39 7.59 -7.34 6.75
C PRO A 39 7.00 -5.98 6.36
N ALA A 40 7.80 -4.99 5.93
CA ALA A 40 7.34 -3.64 5.64
C ALA A 40 6.70 -3.55 4.24
N PRO A 41 5.46 -3.04 4.10
CA PRO A 41 4.80 -2.98 2.80
C PRO A 41 5.36 -1.88 1.88
N SER A 42 5.08 -2.01 0.57
CA SER A 42 5.27 -0.91 -0.39
C SER A 42 4.38 0.28 -0.03
N LEU A 43 4.97 1.47 0.00
CA LEU A 43 4.28 2.75 0.15
C LEU A 43 4.12 3.47 -1.19
N ALA A 44 4.99 3.16 -2.17
CA ALA A 44 5.03 3.81 -3.48
C ALA A 44 3.71 3.65 -4.22
N GLY A 45 3.13 4.78 -4.66
CA GLY A 45 1.86 4.81 -5.39
C GLY A 45 0.65 4.32 -4.60
N GLN A 46 0.73 4.26 -3.27
CA GLN A 46 -0.43 3.99 -2.42
C GLN A 46 -1.31 5.25 -2.33
N ARG A 47 -2.59 5.09 -2.07
CA ARG A 47 -3.55 6.20 -2.01
C ARG A 47 -3.21 7.18 -0.89
N TYR A 48 -3.13 8.47 -1.23
CA TYR A 48 -2.83 9.55 -0.28
C TYR A 48 -3.69 9.49 0.97
N GLN A 49 -5.01 9.41 0.80
CA GLN A 49 -5.94 9.42 1.91
C GLN A 49 -5.77 8.18 2.81
N TYR A 50 -5.50 7.02 2.20
CA TYR A 50 -5.18 5.81 2.94
C TYR A 50 -3.89 5.96 3.75
N LEU A 51 -2.79 6.41 3.13
CA LEU A 51 -1.51 6.63 3.82
C LEU A 51 -1.67 7.58 5.00
N LYS A 52 -2.31 8.72 4.77
CA LYS A 52 -2.57 9.72 5.82
C LYS A 52 -3.33 9.10 7.00
N ASN A 53 -4.40 8.36 6.71
CA ASN A 53 -5.20 7.71 7.74
C ASN A 53 -4.41 6.62 8.48
N GLN A 54 -3.58 5.84 7.77
CA GLN A 54 -2.75 4.82 8.43
C GLN A 54 -1.71 5.44 9.37
N LEU A 55 -1.07 6.54 8.98
CA LEU A 55 -0.15 7.25 9.86
C LEU A 55 -0.86 7.79 11.12
N ALA A 56 -2.06 8.34 10.95
CA ALA A 56 -2.88 8.77 12.08
C ALA A 56 -3.28 7.60 13.00
N ASN A 57 -3.65 6.44 12.41
CA ASN A 57 -4.02 5.26 13.17
C ASN A 57 -2.83 4.63 13.93
N PHE A 58 -1.62 4.71 13.39
CA PHE A 58 -0.41 4.30 14.11
C PHE A 58 -0.10 5.25 15.27
N HIS A 59 -0.18 6.55 15.04
CA HIS A 59 0.01 7.57 16.07
C HIS A 59 -1.02 7.40 17.22
N ALA A 60 -2.28 7.19 16.88
CA ALA A 60 -3.35 6.93 17.84
C ALA A 60 -3.34 5.51 18.44
N ARG A 61 -2.41 4.63 17.98
CA ARG A 61 -2.31 3.21 18.38
C ARG A 61 -3.56 2.38 18.12
N THR A 62 -4.46 2.84 17.25
CA THR A 62 -5.70 2.13 16.87
C THR A 62 -5.47 1.05 15.80
N ARG A 63 -4.37 1.13 15.03
CA ARG A 63 -3.93 0.04 14.18
C ARG A 63 -2.99 -0.86 15.00
N ASP A 64 -3.50 -1.98 15.49
CA ASP A 64 -2.99 -2.69 16.66
C ASP A 64 -2.45 -4.12 16.40
N ASN A 65 -2.26 -4.51 15.12
CA ASN A 65 -1.65 -5.81 14.84
C ASN A 65 -0.19 -5.87 15.35
N PRO A 66 0.38 -7.10 15.54
CA PRO A 66 1.70 -7.26 16.14
C PRO A 66 2.81 -6.43 15.47
N PHE A 67 2.87 -6.40 14.14
CA PHE A 67 3.88 -5.61 13.41
C PHE A 67 3.66 -4.10 13.55
N SER A 68 2.41 -3.65 13.65
CA SER A 68 2.10 -2.24 13.91
C SER A 68 2.61 -1.82 15.29
N LYS A 69 2.37 -2.65 16.31
CA LYS A 69 2.85 -2.41 17.68
C LYS A 69 4.38 -2.40 17.75
N GLN A 70 5.00 -3.38 17.10
CA GLN A 70 6.45 -3.57 17.17
C GLN A 70 7.24 -2.47 16.45
N TYR A 71 6.76 -1.98 15.30
CA TYR A 71 7.53 -1.09 14.44
C TYR A 71 6.90 0.28 14.23
N MET A 72 5.60 0.31 13.90
CA MET A 72 5.00 1.55 13.40
C MET A 72 4.52 2.50 14.49
N TRP A 73 4.18 2.02 15.68
CA TRP A 73 3.78 2.90 16.77
C TRP A 73 4.92 3.84 17.17
N GLY A 74 6.13 3.31 17.36
CA GLY A 74 7.31 4.14 17.64
C GLY A 74 7.67 5.06 16.48
N ALA A 75 7.60 4.56 15.22
CA ALA A 75 7.90 5.36 14.04
C ALA A 75 6.92 6.53 13.83
N ALA A 76 5.67 6.39 14.28
CA ALA A 76 4.62 7.40 14.11
C ALA A 76 4.39 8.26 15.37
N GLU A 77 5.03 7.95 16.50
CA GLU A 77 4.77 8.57 17.80
C GLU A 77 4.91 10.10 17.79
N ASN A 78 5.93 10.61 17.11
CA ASN A 78 6.24 12.04 17.07
C ASN A 78 5.88 12.71 15.74
N LEU A 79 5.05 12.06 14.89
CA LEU A 79 4.62 12.67 13.65
C LEU A 79 3.56 13.75 13.88
N SER A 80 3.85 14.98 13.45
CA SER A 80 2.83 16.00 13.37
C SER A 80 1.81 15.67 12.27
N ALA A 81 0.60 16.19 12.39
CA ALA A 81 -0.41 16.03 11.35
C ALA A 81 0.05 16.61 9.99
N GLN A 82 0.90 17.65 10.00
CA GLN A 82 1.46 18.20 8.77
C GLN A 82 2.48 17.23 8.17
N THR A 83 3.42 16.73 8.95
CA THR A 83 4.42 15.74 8.48
C THR A 83 3.74 14.48 7.92
N ALA A 84 2.66 14.01 8.57
CA ALA A 84 1.89 12.87 8.07
C ALA A 84 1.25 13.15 6.69
N ARG A 85 0.73 14.37 6.46
CA ARG A 85 0.22 14.78 5.15
C ARG A 85 1.33 14.82 4.09
N ASP A 86 2.48 15.41 4.42
CA ASP A 86 3.61 15.55 3.50
C ASP A 86 4.18 14.19 3.09
N LEU A 87 4.34 13.28 4.05
CA LEU A 87 4.74 11.89 3.80
C LEU A 87 3.73 11.14 2.92
N ALA A 88 2.44 11.27 3.23
CA ALA A 88 1.38 10.66 2.42
C ALA A 88 1.37 11.20 0.98
N SER A 89 1.57 12.52 0.81
CA SER A 89 1.71 13.14 -0.51
C SER A 89 2.92 12.59 -1.26
N TYR A 90 4.08 12.59 -0.64
CA TYR A 90 5.31 12.10 -1.25
C TYR A 90 5.18 10.65 -1.72
N PHE A 91 4.82 9.73 -0.82
CA PHE A 91 4.75 8.31 -1.17
C PHE A 91 3.65 7.98 -2.18
N SER A 92 2.56 8.73 -2.20
CA SER A 92 1.46 8.51 -3.16
C SER A 92 1.84 8.84 -4.60
N THR A 93 2.84 9.71 -4.81
CA THR A 93 3.31 10.12 -6.15
C THR A 93 4.41 9.23 -6.71
N LEU A 94 5.03 8.39 -5.87
CA LEU A 94 6.11 7.52 -6.32
C LEU A 94 5.61 6.44 -7.29
N PRO A 95 6.42 6.06 -8.30
CA PRO A 95 6.06 5.00 -9.23
C PRO A 95 5.92 3.66 -8.50
N ARG A 96 4.79 3.02 -8.68
CA ARG A 96 4.52 1.68 -8.13
C ARG A 96 5.20 0.60 -8.97
N ARG A 97 5.52 -0.52 -8.34
CA ARG A 97 6.01 -1.74 -8.98
C ARG A 97 5.28 -2.93 -8.38
N ALA A 98 5.01 -3.93 -9.21
CA ALA A 98 4.48 -5.19 -8.72
C ALA A 98 5.59 -5.97 -8.00
N ALA A 99 5.24 -6.59 -6.89
CA ALA A 99 6.18 -7.43 -6.13
C ALA A 99 6.52 -8.72 -6.89
N ASN A 100 5.56 -9.27 -7.62
CA ASN A 100 5.71 -10.49 -8.45
C ASN A 100 6.23 -11.71 -7.65
N ASP A 101 5.84 -11.82 -6.38
CA ASP A 101 6.39 -12.78 -5.41
C ASP A 101 5.36 -13.83 -4.94
N GLY A 102 4.16 -13.85 -5.53
CA GLY A 102 3.14 -14.86 -5.26
C GLY A 102 3.30 -16.12 -6.10
N ASP A 103 2.41 -17.09 -5.87
CA ASP A 103 2.33 -18.33 -6.66
C ASP A 103 1.55 -18.07 -7.96
N ARG A 104 2.20 -18.30 -9.10
CA ARG A 104 1.59 -18.11 -10.43
C ARG A 104 0.45 -19.07 -10.72
N GLU A 105 0.51 -20.28 -10.18
CA GLU A 105 -0.52 -21.30 -10.40
C GLU A 105 -1.84 -20.92 -9.72
N LEU A 106 -1.78 -20.16 -8.62
CA LEU A 106 -2.94 -19.70 -7.87
C LEU A 106 -3.57 -18.41 -8.42
N THR A 107 -2.90 -17.73 -9.37
CA THR A 107 -3.38 -16.41 -9.85
C THR A 107 -4.75 -16.48 -10.53
N GLY A 108 -5.06 -17.57 -11.22
CA GLY A 108 -6.37 -17.77 -11.86
C GLY A 108 -7.51 -17.81 -10.83
N ILE A 109 -7.32 -18.59 -9.79
CA ILE A 109 -8.29 -18.71 -8.65
C ILE A 109 -8.42 -17.35 -7.95
N GLY A 110 -7.30 -16.71 -7.64
CA GLY A 110 -7.29 -15.40 -7.00
C GLY A 110 -8.01 -14.33 -7.83
N LYS A 111 -7.82 -14.33 -9.15
CA LYS A 111 -8.51 -13.43 -10.08
C LYS A 111 -10.03 -13.62 -10.03
N THR A 112 -10.48 -14.87 -10.09
CA THR A 112 -11.93 -15.17 -10.01
C THR A 112 -12.53 -14.66 -8.71
N ILE A 113 -11.90 -14.94 -7.56
CA ILE A 113 -12.37 -14.45 -6.26
C ILE A 113 -12.37 -12.91 -6.22
N TYR A 114 -11.33 -12.28 -6.76
CA TYR A 114 -11.23 -10.81 -6.80
C TYR A 114 -12.37 -10.18 -7.61
N GLN A 115 -12.65 -10.73 -8.80
CA GLN A 115 -13.60 -10.16 -9.76
C GLN A 115 -15.06 -10.53 -9.47
N GLU A 116 -15.31 -11.72 -8.96
CA GLU A 116 -16.66 -12.28 -8.83
C GLU A 116 -17.11 -12.43 -7.37
N GLY A 117 -16.15 -12.41 -6.42
CA GLY A 117 -16.43 -12.75 -5.03
C GLY A 117 -16.74 -14.23 -4.86
N LYS A 118 -17.51 -14.54 -3.81
CA LYS A 118 -18.07 -15.86 -3.56
C LYS A 118 -19.48 -15.69 -3.01
N PRO A 119 -20.49 -15.59 -3.87
CA PRO A 119 -21.88 -15.32 -3.45
C PRO A 119 -22.41 -16.36 -2.48
N GLU A 120 -22.04 -17.63 -2.66
CA GLU A 120 -22.42 -18.75 -1.78
C GLU A 120 -21.91 -18.61 -0.33
N ALA A 121 -20.81 -17.84 -0.15
CA ALA A 121 -20.24 -17.53 1.15
C ALA A 121 -20.56 -16.09 1.60
N ASN A 122 -21.39 -15.36 0.86
CA ASN A 122 -21.67 -13.95 1.13
C ASN A 122 -20.39 -13.08 1.11
N ILE A 123 -19.46 -13.38 0.19
CA ILE A 123 -18.25 -12.59 -0.06
C ILE A 123 -18.49 -11.76 -1.32
N VAL A 124 -18.60 -10.44 -1.15
CA VAL A 124 -18.73 -9.50 -2.26
C VAL A 124 -17.42 -9.44 -3.07
N ALA A 125 -17.53 -9.22 -4.39
CA ALA A 125 -16.38 -9.07 -5.26
C ALA A 125 -15.48 -7.90 -4.82
N CYS A 126 -14.18 -8.16 -4.69
CA CYS A 126 -13.20 -7.17 -4.19
C CYS A 126 -13.09 -5.96 -5.14
N VAL A 127 -13.28 -6.20 -6.44
CA VAL A 127 -13.26 -5.19 -7.50
C VAL A 127 -14.23 -4.04 -7.25
N VAL A 128 -15.37 -4.29 -6.58
CA VAL A 128 -16.40 -3.27 -6.31
C VAL A 128 -15.84 -2.09 -5.50
N CYS A 129 -14.94 -2.37 -4.57
CA CYS A 129 -14.35 -1.34 -3.72
C CYS A 129 -12.90 -1.03 -4.11
N HIS A 130 -12.11 -2.05 -4.46
CA HIS A 130 -10.69 -1.88 -4.73
C HIS A 130 -10.35 -1.53 -6.19
N GLY A 131 -11.36 -1.48 -7.08
CA GLY A 131 -11.21 -1.12 -8.49
C GLY A 131 -10.75 -2.26 -9.38
N PRO A 132 -10.93 -2.14 -10.72
CA PRO A 132 -10.65 -3.22 -11.69
C PRO A 132 -9.16 -3.62 -11.75
N ASN A 133 -8.25 -2.72 -11.44
CA ASN A 133 -6.80 -2.97 -11.38
C ASN A 133 -6.28 -3.00 -9.95
N ALA A 134 -7.14 -3.22 -8.98
CA ALA A 134 -6.81 -3.19 -7.55
C ALA A 134 -6.11 -1.89 -7.10
N GLU A 135 -6.41 -0.79 -7.77
CA GLU A 135 -5.81 0.53 -7.55
C GLU A 135 -6.36 1.26 -6.34
N GLY A 136 -7.51 0.84 -5.82
CA GLY A 136 -8.21 1.51 -4.72
C GLY A 136 -8.74 2.90 -5.07
N VAL A 137 -9.50 3.52 -4.17
CA VAL A 137 -10.04 4.89 -4.32
C VAL A 137 -10.17 5.58 -2.96
N GLY A 138 -9.74 6.83 -2.87
CA GLY A 138 -9.85 7.59 -1.62
C GLY A 138 -9.18 6.91 -0.43
N GLN A 139 -9.97 6.48 0.54
CA GLN A 139 -9.52 5.76 1.73
C GLN A 139 -9.34 4.25 1.50
N ILE A 140 -9.89 3.71 0.42
CA ILE A 140 -9.76 2.30 0.07
C ILE A 140 -8.39 2.10 -0.56
N PRO A 141 -7.54 1.23 0.01
CA PRO A 141 -6.16 1.11 -0.44
C PRO A 141 -6.03 0.44 -1.81
N ARG A 142 -4.95 0.80 -2.50
CA ARG A 142 -4.41 -0.02 -3.58
C ARG A 142 -3.95 -1.36 -2.99
N LEU A 143 -4.32 -2.44 -3.65
CA LEU A 143 -3.86 -3.81 -3.34
C LEU A 143 -2.89 -4.33 -4.39
N GLY A 144 -3.07 -3.91 -5.65
CA GLY A 144 -2.24 -4.36 -6.77
C GLY A 144 -0.75 -4.09 -6.53
N GLY A 145 0.08 -5.09 -6.77
CA GLY A 145 1.52 -5.06 -6.66
C GLY A 145 2.08 -5.04 -5.24
N LEU A 146 1.26 -5.16 -4.21
CA LEU A 146 1.76 -5.37 -2.86
C LEU A 146 2.33 -6.79 -2.72
N ALA A 147 3.33 -6.95 -1.85
CA ALA A 147 3.97 -8.24 -1.61
C ALA A 147 2.97 -9.29 -1.13
N TYR A 148 3.08 -10.52 -1.67
CA TYR A 148 2.26 -11.67 -1.32
C TYR A 148 2.18 -11.88 0.20
N THR A 149 3.33 -11.92 0.86
CA THR A 149 3.40 -12.15 2.31
C THR A 149 2.70 -11.06 3.12
N TYR A 150 2.73 -9.82 2.64
CA TYR A 150 2.00 -8.71 3.27
C TYR A 150 0.50 -8.86 3.07
N LEU A 151 0.05 -9.13 1.84
CA LEU A 151 -1.38 -9.30 1.52
C LEU A 151 -1.98 -10.46 2.28
N LYS A 152 -1.33 -11.64 2.24
CA LYS A 152 -1.74 -12.83 2.99
C LYS A 152 -1.93 -12.50 4.47
N ARG A 153 -0.88 -12.01 5.12
CA ARG A 153 -0.93 -11.64 6.53
C ARG A 153 -2.02 -10.62 6.86
N ARG A 154 -2.27 -9.64 5.97
CA ARG A 154 -3.33 -8.66 6.21
C ARG A 154 -4.72 -9.26 6.16
N LEU A 155 -4.98 -10.18 5.24
CA LEU A 155 -6.26 -10.90 5.17
C LEU A 155 -6.46 -11.80 6.40
N GLU A 156 -5.43 -12.51 6.83
CA GLU A 156 -5.45 -13.33 8.04
C GLU A 156 -5.72 -12.47 9.30
N GLN A 157 -5.05 -11.35 9.44
CA GLN A 157 -5.21 -10.44 10.57
C GLN A 157 -6.61 -9.83 10.69
N TRP A 158 -7.28 -9.58 9.57
CA TRP A 158 -8.68 -9.17 9.61
C TRP A 158 -9.57 -10.28 10.17
N ALA A 159 -9.35 -11.52 9.76
CA ALA A 159 -10.07 -12.69 10.28
C ALA A 159 -9.80 -12.93 11.78
N GLU A 160 -8.59 -12.62 12.26
CA GLU A 160 -8.20 -12.69 13.67
C GLU A 160 -8.76 -11.54 14.53
N GLY A 161 -9.47 -10.58 13.94
CA GLY A 161 -10.07 -9.44 14.63
C GLY A 161 -9.16 -8.25 14.87
N TYR A 162 -7.92 -8.26 14.35
CA TYR A 162 -7.08 -7.06 14.39
C TYR A 162 -7.70 -5.93 13.54
N HIS A 163 -7.55 -4.69 14.02
CA HIS A 163 -8.13 -3.49 13.39
C HIS A 163 -9.66 -3.41 13.41
N ALA A 164 -10.30 -4.02 14.40
CA ALA A 164 -11.75 -3.88 14.60
C ALA A 164 -12.20 -2.40 14.62
N ALA A 165 -11.35 -1.50 15.09
CA ALA A 165 -11.60 -0.06 15.05
C ALA A 165 -11.71 0.54 13.63
N ALA A 166 -11.24 -0.17 12.60
CA ALA A 166 -11.42 0.28 11.21
C ALA A 166 -12.87 0.09 10.71
N GLY A 167 -13.66 -0.69 11.42
CA GLY A 167 -15.03 -1.00 11.05
C GLY A 167 -15.18 -1.92 9.83
N PRO A 168 -16.46 -2.28 9.50
CA PRO A 168 -16.75 -3.08 8.30
C PRO A 168 -16.33 -2.33 7.02
N PRO A 169 -16.19 -2.99 5.83
CA PRO A 169 -16.62 -4.38 5.62
C PRO A 169 -15.48 -5.42 5.71
N MET A 170 -14.20 -4.99 5.81
CA MET A 170 -13.06 -5.90 5.64
C MET A 170 -12.99 -7.06 6.66
N PRO A 171 -13.26 -6.87 7.96
CA PRO A 171 -13.29 -7.98 8.90
C PRO A 171 -14.30 -9.06 8.52
N ASP A 172 -15.51 -8.63 8.10
CA ASP A 172 -16.61 -9.54 7.73
C ASP A 172 -16.32 -10.31 6.43
N ILE A 173 -15.61 -9.68 5.50
CA ILE A 173 -15.21 -10.31 4.22
C ILE A 173 -14.08 -11.30 4.46
N SER A 174 -13.01 -10.86 5.13
CA SER A 174 -11.81 -11.69 5.34
C SER A 174 -12.05 -12.87 6.25
N GLY A 175 -12.92 -12.72 7.27
CA GLY A 175 -13.28 -13.81 8.18
C GLY A 175 -14.02 -14.97 7.52
N LYS A 176 -14.50 -14.80 6.29
CA LYS A 176 -15.16 -15.86 5.50
C LYS A 176 -14.28 -16.52 4.47
N LEU A 177 -13.07 -16.00 4.24
CA LEU A 177 -12.12 -16.58 3.29
C LEU A 177 -11.41 -17.77 3.91
N SER A 178 -11.29 -18.86 3.15
CA SER A 178 -10.42 -19.97 3.56
C SER A 178 -8.94 -19.60 3.40
N PRO A 179 -8.01 -20.32 4.10
CA PRO A 179 -6.58 -20.12 3.92
C PRO A 179 -6.13 -20.18 2.46
N GLU A 180 -6.65 -21.14 1.69
CA GLU A 180 -6.32 -21.32 0.26
C GLU A 180 -6.83 -20.15 -0.59
N GLN A 181 -7.99 -19.60 -0.25
CA GLN A 181 -8.56 -18.41 -0.91
C GLN A 181 -7.72 -17.16 -0.61
N ILE A 182 -7.23 -17.02 0.61
CA ILE A 182 -6.33 -15.94 1.01
C ILE A 182 -5.02 -16.03 0.24
N GLU A 183 -4.44 -17.24 0.10
CA GLU A 183 -3.21 -17.47 -0.67
C GLU A 183 -3.40 -17.14 -2.15
N ALA A 184 -4.50 -17.57 -2.74
CA ALA A 184 -4.82 -17.29 -4.13
C ALA A 184 -5.01 -15.79 -4.39
N LEU A 185 -5.77 -15.09 -3.54
CA LEU A 185 -5.95 -13.64 -3.63
C LEU A 185 -4.63 -12.89 -3.48
N ALA A 186 -3.83 -13.24 -2.48
CA ALA A 186 -2.53 -12.61 -2.25
C ALA A 186 -1.58 -12.83 -3.43
N SER A 187 -1.57 -14.05 -4.00
CA SER A 187 -0.80 -14.37 -5.19
C SER A 187 -1.23 -13.53 -6.39
N TYR A 188 -2.52 -13.53 -6.73
CA TYR A 188 -3.04 -12.75 -7.85
C TYR A 188 -2.70 -11.25 -7.73
N LEU A 189 -2.97 -10.67 -6.57
CA LEU A 189 -2.77 -9.24 -6.32
C LEU A 189 -1.29 -8.83 -6.40
N SER A 190 -0.35 -9.71 -6.04
CA SER A 190 1.08 -9.41 -6.09
C SER A 190 1.61 -9.21 -7.51
N PHE A 191 0.93 -9.74 -8.52
CA PHE A 191 1.30 -9.62 -9.94
C PHE A 191 0.60 -8.47 -10.67
N ILE A 192 -0.36 -7.78 -10.06
CA ILE A 192 -1.01 -6.61 -10.69
C ILE A 192 -0.06 -5.42 -10.65
N PRO A 193 0.25 -4.76 -11.80
CA PRO A 193 1.18 -3.64 -11.87
C PRO A 193 0.67 -2.33 -11.22
#